data_a81943c183fc1f82f78dea7cc7ac5a41
#
_entry.id   a81943c183fc1f82f78dea7cc7ac5a41
#
_cell.length_a   1.000
_cell.length_b   1.000
_cell.length_c   1.000
_cell.angle_alpha   90.00
_cell.angle_beta   90.00
_cell.angle_gamma   90.00
#
_symmetry.space_group_name_H-M   'P 1'
#
loop_
_entity.id
_entity.type
_entity.pdbx_description
1 polymer ?
#
loop_
_entity_poly.entity_id
_entity_poly.type
_entity_poly.pdbx_seq_one_letter_code
_entity_poly.pdbx_strand_id
1 'polypeptide(L)'
;MGEISYRPLIEDMTWSFSRIECFNDCPYRWFLKYIKRYKETPQFYSSYGSFMHKLIEQFYKGELTKEEMYTKFLFDFSKEVQGIRPQESTVQKYIRAGLEYLKHFEPFPFEMVAVEEKVEFEIDGIPFVGYIDYHGIRDGEHYIVDNKSRDLKPRSNRKTPTVKDKELDEMLRQLYIYSAAIKQKYGKFPKALCFNCFKTGTFIEEPFNEEAYNEAIEWAKKNIEEIKDADDFYPNREFFSCYYICGVSDECCYWQER
;
A
#
# COMPACT_ATOMS: atom_id res chain seq x y z
N MET A 1 -3.70 -18.98 35.12
CA MET A 1 -2.73 -18.14 34.43
C MET A 1 -3.47 -16.87 34.09
N GLY A 2 -2.96 -15.69 34.51
CA GLY A 2 -3.62 -14.44 34.17
C GLY A 2 -3.56 -14.25 32.65
N GLU A 3 -4.66 -13.82 32.04
CA GLU A 3 -4.70 -13.42 30.63
C GLU A 3 -3.67 -12.32 30.41
N ILE A 4 -2.78 -12.52 29.43
CA ILE A 4 -1.77 -11.52 29.07
C ILE A 4 -2.49 -10.53 28.16
N SER A 5 -2.85 -9.35 28.68
CA SER A 5 -3.34 -8.27 27.82
C SER A 5 -2.20 -7.57 27.12
N TYR A 6 -2.31 -7.41 25.80
CA TYR A 6 -1.37 -6.65 24.99
C TYR A 6 -1.77 -5.17 24.83
N ARG A 7 -2.93 -4.77 25.35
CA ARG A 7 -3.47 -3.41 25.26
C ARG A 7 -2.45 -2.32 25.66
N PRO A 8 -1.68 -2.44 26.76
CA PRO A 8 -0.68 -1.41 27.12
C PRO A 8 0.43 -1.19 26.08
N LEU A 9 0.71 -2.21 25.24
CA LEU A 9 1.71 -2.11 24.17
C LEU A 9 1.12 -1.51 22.88
N ILE A 10 -0.21 -1.51 22.76
CA ILE A 10 -0.94 -1.10 21.57
C ILE A 10 -1.50 0.31 21.71
N GLU A 11 -1.84 0.74 22.95
CA GLU A 11 -2.55 2.00 23.23
C GLU A 11 -1.85 3.22 22.64
N ASP A 12 -0.52 3.30 22.78
CA ASP A 12 0.30 4.44 22.34
C ASP A 12 0.92 4.24 20.94
N MET A 13 0.40 3.29 20.15
CA MET A 13 0.93 3.05 18.80
C MET A 13 0.58 4.20 17.86
N THR A 14 1.55 4.64 17.06
CA THR A 14 1.27 5.43 15.86
C THR A 14 0.73 4.50 14.77
N TRP A 15 -0.43 4.82 14.22
CA TRP A 15 -1.13 3.98 13.27
C TRP A 15 -0.72 4.27 11.82
N SER A 16 -0.97 3.32 10.95
CA SER A 16 -0.89 3.48 9.49
C SER A 16 -1.95 2.59 8.84
N PHE A 17 -2.35 2.93 7.62
CA PHE A 17 -3.27 2.08 6.86
C PHE A 17 -2.73 0.64 6.77
N SER A 18 -1.47 0.47 6.39
CA SER A 18 -0.85 -0.85 6.26
C SER A 18 -0.78 -1.64 7.57
N ARG A 19 -0.71 -0.97 8.72
CA ARG A 19 -0.75 -1.62 10.03
C ARG A 19 -2.13 -2.17 10.32
N ILE A 20 -3.19 -1.41 10.04
CA ILE A 20 -4.58 -1.83 10.20
C ILE A 20 -4.89 -2.97 9.22
N GLU A 21 -4.54 -2.81 7.95
CA GLU A 21 -4.77 -3.83 6.91
C GLU A 21 -4.03 -5.13 7.21
N CYS A 22 -2.81 -5.07 7.74
CA CYS A 22 -2.07 -6.26 8.17
C CYS A 22 -2.82 -7.09 9.21
N PHE A 23 -3.53 -6.45 10.15
CA PHE A 23 -4.35 -7.16 11.14
C PHE A 23 -5.55 -7.83 10.46
N ASN A 24 -6.25 -7.12 9.58
CA ASN A 24 -7.38 -7.66 8.84
C ASN A 24 -7.00 -8.83 7.94
N ASP A 25 -5.82 -8.76 7.32
CA ASP A 25 -5.28 -9.86 6.51
C ASP A 25 -4.94 -11.09 7.36
N CYS A 26 -4.24 -10.90 8.49
CA CYS A 26 -3.83 -11.96 9.37
C CYS A 26 -3.41 -11.40 10.74
N PRO A 27 -4.28 -11.51 11.79
CA PRO A 27 -3.96 -11.04 13.13
C PRO A 27 -2.64 -11.61 13.67
N TYR A 28 -2.33 -12.88 13.39
CA TYR A 28 -1.07 -13.47 13.86
C TYR A 28 0.16 -12.88 13.17
N ARG A 29 0.10 -12.58 11.85
CA ARG A 29 1.16 -11.83 11.14
C ARG A 29 1.36 -10.46 11.77
N TRP A 30 0.27 -9.76 12.08
CA TRP A 30 0.32 -8.47 12.77
C TRP A 30 1.01 -8.57 14.12
N PHE A 31 0.66 -9.57 14.92
CA PHE A 31 1.27 -9.85 16.22
C PHE A 31 2.79 -10.08 16.11
N LEU A 32 3.21 -10.92 15.15
CA LEU A 32 4.63 -11.19 14.91
C LEU A 32 5.39 -9.92 14.50
N LYS A 33 4.80 -9.09 13.64
CA LYS A 33 5.43 -7.86 13.16
C LYS A 33 5.49 -6.76 14.22
N TYR A 34 4.39 -6.49 14.90
CA TYR A 34 4.25 -5.25 15.67
C TYR A 34 4.39 -5.47 17.18
N ILE A 35 4.07 -6.64 17.69
CA ILE A 35 4.25 -6.99 19.11
C ILE A 35 5.58 -7.72 19.31
N LYS A 36 5.85 -8.78 18.54
CA LYS A 36 7.12 -9.54 18.64
C LYS A 36 8.27 -8.85 17.92
N ARG A 37 7.99 -7.92 17.00
CA ARG A 37 8.96 -7.13 16.24
C ARG A 37 9.92 -7.98 15.39
N TYR A 38 9.44 -9.11 14.86
CA TYR A 38 10.21 -9.89 13.90
C TYR A 38 10.39 -9.13 12.60
N LYS A 39 11.59 -9.24 12.03
CA LYS A 39 11.89 -8.62 10.73
C LYS A 39 11.27 -9.43 9.61
N GLU A 40 10.63 -8.75 8.67
CA GLU A 40 10.12 -9.38 7.48
C GLU A 40 11.26 -9.77 6.54
N THR A 41 11.24 -11.01 6.02
CA THR A 41 12.04 -11.41 4.88
C THR A 41 11.38 -10.90 3.60
N PRO A 42 12.16 -10.40 2.63
CA PRO A 42 11.62 -9.97 1.35
C PRO A 42 10.87 -11.10 0.66
N GLN A 43 9.72 -10.77 0.03
CA GLN A 43 8.93 -11.69 -0.76
C GLN A 43 8.88 -11.22 -2.22
N PHE A 44 8.79 -12.12 -3.18
CA PHE A 44 8.86 -11.79 -4.61
C PHE A 44 7.92 -10.64 -5.01
N TYR A 45 6.64 -10.71 -4.60
CA TYR A 45 5.65 -9.72 -5.01
C TYR A 45 5.86 -8.35 -4.37
N SER A 46 6.24 -8.31 -3.09
CA SER A 46 6.55 -7.05 -2.40
C SER A 46 7.87 -6.45 -2.90
N SER A 47 8.89 -7.27 -3.13
CA SER A 47 10.17 -6.81 -3.69
C SER A 47 10.01 -6.23 -5.09
N TYR A 48 9.18 -6.85 -5.94
CA TYR A 48 8.84 -6.30 -7.25
C TYR A 48 8.15 -4.94 -7.13
N GLY A 49 7.15 -4.83 -6.26
CA GLY A 49 6.49 -3.56 -5.98
C GLY A 49 7.48 -2.50 -5.54
N SER A 50 8.28 -2.79 -4.51
CA SER A 50 9.27 -1.86 -3.97
C SER A 50 10.30 -1.43 -5.02
N PHE A 51 10.73 -2.34 -5.90
CA PHE A 51 11.66 -2.00 -6.97
C PHE A 51 11.04 -1.05 -7.99
N MET A 52 9.79 -1.27 -8.39
CA MET A 52 9.08 -0.35 -9.29
C MET A 52 8.86 1.03 -8.66
N HIS A 53 8.44 1.11 -7.39
CA HIS A 53 8.33 2.36 -6.64
C HIS A 53 9.65 3.12 -6.63
N LYS A 54 10.76 2.44 -6.30
CA LYS A 54 12.09 3.02 -6.28
C LYS A 54 12.52 3.62 -7.63
N LEU A 55 12.20 2.95 -8.74
CA LEU A 55 12.51 3.46 -10.08
C LEU A 55 11.70 4.73 -10.39
N ILE A 56 10.40 4.72 -10.09
CA ILE A 56 9.52 5.88 -10.29
C ILE A 56 9.96 7.05 -9.40
N GLU A 57 10.27 6.77 -8.13
CA GLU A 57 10.82 7.75 -7.19
C GLU A 57 12.11 8.40 -7.72
N GLN A 58 13.07 7.58 -8.16
CA GLN A 58 14.35 8.06 -8.70
C GLN A 58 14.17 8.92 -9.95
N PHE A 59 13.20 8.59 -10.80
CA PHE A 59 12.85 9.44 -11.93
C PHE A 59 12.36 10.83 -11.48
N TYR A 60 11.41 10.87 -10.55
CA TYR A 60 10.88 12.16 -10.08
C TYR A 60 11.88 12.98 -9.26
N LYS A 61 12.86 12.34 -8.63
CA LYS A 61 14.01 13.01 -8.01
C LYS A 61 15.06 13.50 -9.00
N GLY A 62 14.91 13.19 -10.29
CA GLY A 62 15.89 13.54 -11.33
C GLY A 62 17.17 12.70 -11.28
N GLU A 63 17.16 11.58 -10.59
CA GLU A 63 18.29 10.65 -10.48
C GLU A 63 18.38 9.71 -11.68
N LEU A 64 17.27 9.43 -12.35
CA LEU A 64 17.16 8.57 -13.54
C LEU A 64 16.33 9.24 -14.62
N THR A 65 16.73 9.05 -15.88
CA THR A 65 15.90 9.28 -17.06
C THR A 65 14.95 8.10 -17.30
N LYS A 66 14.00 8.23 -18.21
CA LYS A 66 13.11 7.12 -18.63
C LYS A 66 13.89 5.92 -19.14
N GLU A 67 14.91 6.18 -19.97
CA GLU A 67 15.78 5.16 -20.55
C GLU A 67 16.62 4.45 -19.49
N GLU A 68 17.09 5.20 -18.49
CA GLU A 68 17.85 4.63 -17.37
C GLU A 68 16.97 3.80 -16.44
N MET A 69 15.72 4.19 -16.19
CA MET A 69 14.77 3.35 -15.45
C MET A 69 14.58 1.99 -16.13
N TYR A 70 14.33 2.00 -17.45
CA TYR A 70 14.17 0.79 -18.24
C TYR A 70 15.41 -0.10 -18.18
N THR A 71 16.57 0.49 -18.41
CA THR A 71 17.85 -0.21 -18.39
C THR A 71 18.14 -0.79 -17.00
N LYS A 72 17.94 0.00 -15.95
CA LYS A 72 18.13 -0.42 -14.56
C LYS A 72 17.19 -1.56 -14.18
N PHE A 73 15.92 -1.50 -14.58
CA PHE A 73 14.98 -2.60 -14.36
C PHE A 73 15.48 -3.89 -15.02
N LEU A 74 15.93 -3.82 -16.27
CA LEU A 74 16.39 -4.98 -17.02
C LEU A 74 17.61 -5.66 -16.36
N PHE A 75 18.59 -4.88 -15.89
CA PHE A 75 19.85 -5.42 -15.34
C PHE A 75 19.75 -5.76 -13.85
N ASP A 76 18.98 -5.01 -13.07
CA ASP A 76 18.94 -5.17 -11.61
C ASP A 76 17.76 -6.04 -11.13
N PHE A 77 16.82 -6.45 -12.00
CA PHE A 77 15.62 -7.20 -11.61
C PHE A 77 15.93 -8.41 -10.72
N SER A 78 16.87 -9.26 -11.11
CA SER A 78 17.19 -10.47 -10.36
C SER A 78 17.89 -10.20 -9.02
N LYS A 79 18.50 -9.05 -8.87
CA LYS A 79 19.15 -8.58 -7.64
C LYS A 79 18.15 -7.91 -6.69
N GLU A 80 17.28 -7.06 -7.23
CA GLU A 80 16.33 -6.24 -6.43
C GLU A 80 15.06 -7.04 -6.07
N VAL A 81 14.62 -7.96 -6.94
CA VAL A 81 13.41 -8.76 -6.69
C VAL A 81 13.76 -10.07 -5.99
N GLN A 82 13.66 -10.04 -4.68
CA GLN A 82 14.05 -11.10 -3.74
C GLN A 82 12.85 -11.93 -3.28
N GLY A 83 13.10 -13.04 -2.58
CA GLY A 83 12.10 -13.89 -1.95
C GLY A 83 11.75 -15.13 -2.75
N ILE A 84 10.77 -15.90 -2.27
CA ILE A 84 10.33 -17.14 -2.91
C ILE A 84 9.76 -16.84 -4.29
N ARG A 85 10.45 -17.33 -5.32
CA ARG A 85 10.03 -17.13 -6.72
C ARG A 85 8.83 -18.01 -7.03
N PRO A 86 7.76 -17.42 -7.60
CA PRO A 86 6.65 -18.21 -8.15
C PRO A 86 7.10 -18.97 -9.41
N GLN A 87 6.17 -19.68 -10.04
CA GLN A 87 6.43 -20.36 -11.31
C GLN A 87 7.06 -19.40 -12.33
N GLU A 88 8.02 -19.90 -13.12
CA GLU A 88 8.77 -19.09 -14.09
C GLU A 88 7.86 -18.31 -15.05
N SER A 89 6.75 -18.90 -15.47
CA SER A 89 5.74 -18.20 -16.31
C SER A 89 5.16 -16.95 -15.63
N THR A 90 5.02 -16.98 -14.31
CA THR A 90 4.59 -15.81 -13.51
C THR A 90 5.70 -14.78 -13.42
N VAL A 91 6.94 -15.19 -13.14
CA VAL A 91 8.10 -14.29 -13.12
C VAL A 91 8.21 -13.55 -14.45
N GLN A 92 8.14 -14.28 -15.58
CA GLN A 92 8.19 -13.69 -16.91
C GLN A 92 7.04 -12.72 -17.23
N LYS A 93 5.84 -12.94 -16.63
CA LYS A 93 4.73 -11.98 -16.73
C LYS A 93 5.06 -10.68 -16.01
N TYR A 94 5.68 -10.74 -14.83
CA TYR A 94 6.07 -9.56 -14.07
C TYR A 94 7.19 -8.78 -14.76
N ILE A 95 8.20 -9.47 -15.29
CA ILE A 95 9.28 -8.84 -16.07
C ILE A 95 8.71 -8.12 -17.29
N ARG A 96 7.88 -8.81 -18.09
CA ARG A 96 7.27 -8.18 -19.29
C ARG A 96 6.40 -7.00 -18.96
N ALA A 97 5.57 -7.10 -17.90
CA ALA A 97 4.71 -6.02 -17.46
C ALA A 97 5.53 -4.79 -17.03
N GLY A 98 6.60 -4.99 -16.25
CA GLY A 98 7.48 -3.90 -15.83
C GLY A 98 8.20 -3.24 -17.02
N LEU A 99 8.76 -4.02 -17.93
CA LEU A 99 9.43 -3.50 -19.13
C LEU A 99 8.46 -2.73 -20.02
N GLU A 100 7.24 -3.26 -20.23
CA GLU A 100 6.22 -2.60 -21.04
C GLU A 100 5.76 -1.29 -20.42
N TYR A 101 5.54 -1.28 -19.09
CA TYR A 101 5.21 -0.06 -18.38
C TYR A 101 6.32 1.00 -18.51
N LEU A 102 7.58 0.62 -18.22
CA LEU A 102 8.71 1.57 -18.25
C LEU A 102 9.01 2.09 -19.66
N LYS A 103 8.83 1.26 -20.68
CA LYS A 103 8.96 1.66 -22.09
C LYS A 103 7.96 2.76 -22.48
N HIS A 104 6.74 2.69 -21.96
CA HIS A 104 5.66 3.63 -22.28
C HIS A 104 5.36 4.58 -21.10
N PHE A 105 6.27 4.66 -20.13
CA PHE A 105 6.08 5.53 -18.97
C PHE A 105 5.94 6.99 -19.40
N GLU A 106 4.86 7.62 -18.95
CA GLU A 106 4.67 9.06 -19.05
C GLU A 106 4.59 9.68 -17.66
N PRO A 107 5.24 10.83 -17.42
CA PRO A 107 5.13 11.57 -16.18
C PRO A 107 3.67 11.89 -15.85
N PHE A 108 3.33 11.88 -14.57
CA PHE A 108 1.99 12.25 -14.12
C PHE A 108 1.65 13.68 -14.56
N PRO A 109 0.40 13.97 -14.93
CA PRO A 109 0.00 15.28 -15.48
C PRO A 109 -0.20 16.32 -14.36
N PHE A 110 0.73 16.36 -13.41
CA PHE A 110 0.70 17.25 -12.24
C PHE A 110 2.08 17.90 -12.05
N GLU A 111 2.10 19.14 -11.60
CA GLU A 111 3.30 19.76 -11.06
C GLU A 111 3.64 19.06 -9.73
N MET A 112 4.86 18.54 -9.64
CA MET A 112 5.31 17.78 -8.47
C MET A 112 5.48 18.67 -7.24
N VAL A 113 4.86 18.31 -6.14
CA VAL A 113 5.07 18.90 -4.81
C VAL A 113 6.04 18.04 -4.01
N ALA A 114 5.81 16.74 -3.98
CA ALA A 114 6.65 15.79 -3.26
C ALA A 114 6.54 14.37 -3.84
N VAL A 115 7.56 13.56 -3.60
CA VAL A 115 7.60 12.13 -3.93
C VAL A 115 8.11 11.35 -2.71
N GLU A 116 7.51 10.20 -2.42
CA GLU A 116 7.78 9.36 -1.23
C GLU A 116 7.77 10.21 0.07
N GLU A 117 6.76 11.09 0.17
CA GLU A 117 6.64 12.00 1.31
C GLU A 117 6.13 11.26 2.54
N LYS A 118 6.96 11.22 3.60
CA LYS A 118 6.49 10.80 4.92
C LYS A 118 5.55 11.86 5.48
N VAL A 119 4.34 11.47 5.82
CA VAL A 119 3.34 12.32 6.45
C VAL A 119 3.02 11.81 7.84
N GLU A 120 2.98 12.71 8.81
CA GLU A 120 2.55 12.47 10.18
C GLU A 120 1.36 13.38 10.45
N PHE A 121 0.27 12.83 10.93
CA PHE A 121 -0.99 13.54 11.13
C PHE A 121 -1.83 12.87 12.21
N GLU A 122 -2.92 13.50 12.59
CA GLU A 122 -3.84 12.97 13.60
C GLU A 122 -5.26 12.86 13.03
N ILE A 123 -5.97 11.85 13.47
CA ILE A 123 -7.39 11.67 13.21
C ILE A 123 -8.08 11.53 14.57
N ASP A 124 -8.87 12.53 14.96
CA ASP A 124 -9.56 12.58 16.25
C ASP A 124 -8.64 12.29 17.45
N GLY A 125 -7.41 12.84 17.43
CA GLY A 125 -6.39 12.64 18.47
C GLY A 125 -5.63 11.31 18.37
N ILE A 126 -5.92 10.46 17.38
CA ILE A 126 -5.18 9.23 17.10
C ILE A 126 -4.02 9.55 16.15
N PRO A 127 -2.76 9.25 16.54
CA PRO A 127 -1.61 9.55 15.70
C PRO A 127 -1.47 8.57 14.52
N PHE A 128 -1.27 9.12 13.33
CA PHE A 128 -1.04 8.39 12.10
C PHE A 128 0.28 8.75 11.43
N VAL A 129 0.82 7.78 10.72
CA VAL A 129 1.95 7.95 9.80
C VAL A 129 1.65 7.26 8.49
N GLY A 130 2.08 7.86 7.40
CA GLY A 130 1.97 7.28 6.06
C GLY A 130 3.08 7.76 5.15
N TYR A 131 3.09 7.19 3.95
CA TYR A 131 3.94 7.64 2.85
C TYR A 131 3.06 7.89 1.64
N ILE A 132 3.17 9.07 1.05
CA ILE A 132 2.48 9.42 -0.19
C ILE A 132 3.50 9.26 -1.31
N ASP A 133 3.26 8.31 -2.21
CA ASP A 133 4.20 7.98 -3.29
C ASP A 133 4.45 9.19 -4.20
N TYR A 134 3.37 9.94 -4.53
CA TYR A 134 3.49 11.17 -5.28
C TYR A 134 2.36 12.14 -4.91
N HIS A 135 2.75 13.38 -4.65
CA HIS A 135 1.84 14.50 -4.41
C HIS A 135 2.09 15.57 -5.47
N GLY A 136 1.06 15.95 -6.18
CA GLY A 136 1.14 16.97 -7.22
C GLY A 136 0.01 17.97 -7.18
N ILE A 137 0.17 19.05 -7.98
CA ILE A 137 -0.81 20.11 -8.16
C ILE A 137 -1.15 20.24 -9.64
N ARG A 138 -2.44 20.43 -9.93
CA ARG A 138 -2.95 20.82 -11.24
C ARG A 138 -4.05 21.86 -11.02
N ASP A 139 -3.96 23.01 -11.68
CA ASP A 139 -4.89 24.12 -11.56
C ASP A 139 -5.10 24.61 -10.09
N GLY A 140 -4.02 24.57 -9.27
CA GLY A 140 -4.05 24.98 -7.87
C GLY A 140 -4.69 23.95 -6.92
N GLU A 141 -5.11 22.79 -7.43
CA GLU A 141 -5.70 21.69 -6.64
C GLU A 141 -4.73 20.55 -6.42
N HIS A 142 -4.80 19.93 -5.24
CA HIS A 142 -3.94 18.80 -4.85
C HIS A 142 -4.43 17.47 -5.38
N TYR A 143 -3.49 16.63 -5.78
CA TYR A 143 -3.69 15.25 -6.23
C TYR A 143 -2.69 14.36 -5.51
N ILE A 144 -3.14 13.23 -5.00
CA ILE A 144 -2.27 12.21 -4.44
C ILE A 144 -2.33 10.96 -5.31
N VAL A 145 -1.16 10.42 -5.65
CA VAL A 145 -1.03 9.22 -6.48
C VAL A 145 -0.35 8.14 -5.68
N ASP A 146 -0.89 6.95 -5.73
CA ASP A 146 -0.31 5.75 -5.14
C ASP A 146 0.00 4.74 -6.25
N ASN A 147 1.21 4.19 -6.23
CA ASN A 147 1.69 3.23 -7.20
C ASN A 147 1.28 1.81 -6.81
N LYS A 148 0.63 1.08 -7.69
CA LYS A 148 0.15 -0.27 -7.40
C LYS A 148 0.64 -1.31 -8.40
N SER A 149 1.06 -2.46 -7.89
CA SER A 149 1.34 -3.66 -8.68
C SER A 149 0.08 -4.49 -8.99
N ARG A 150 -1.08 -4.05 -8.50
CA ARG A 150 -2.39 -4.70 -8.75
C ARG A 150 -3.02 -4.23 -10.04
N ASP A 151 -3.88 -5.07 -10.61
CA ASP A 151 -4.72 -4.73 -11.77
C ASP A 151 -6.05 -4.13 -11.28
N LEU A 152 -6.01 -2.87 -10.88
CA LEU A 152 -7.24 -2.13 -10.56
C LEU A 152 -7.92 -1.68 -11.86
N LYS A 153 -9.24 -1.58 -11.81
CA LYS A 153 -10.05 -1.08 -12.93
C LYS A 153 -10.69 0.24 -12.55
N PRO A 154 -10.78 1.19 -13.49
CA PRO A 154 -11.59 2.38 -13.30
C PRO A 154 -13.03 2.03 -12.92
N ARG A 155 -13.67 2.90 -12.17
CA ARG A 155 -15.05 2.73 -11.71
C ARG A 155 -15.99 2.50 -12.89
N SER A 156 -16.87 1.52 -12.73
CA SER A 156 -17.88 1.23 -13.74
C SER A 156 -18.99 2.28 -13.76
N ASN A 157 -19.62 2.50 -14.92
CA ASN A 157 -20.79 3.38 -15.05
C ASN A 157 -22.11 2.68 -14.65
N ARG A 158 -22.05 1.57 -13.89
CA ARG A 158 -23.25 0.81 -13.48
C ARG A 158 -23.90 1.44 -12.25
N LYS A 159 -25.24 1.38 -12.19
CA LYS A 159 -25.99 1.84 -11.00
C LYS A 159 -25.67 1.05 -9.73
N THR A 160 -25.38 -0.25 -9.89
CA THR A 160 -25.00 -1.11 -8.78
C THR A 160 -23.50 -1.39 -8.87
N PRO A 161 -22.72 -1.11 -7.80
CA PRO A 161 -21.29 -1.38 -7.79
C PRO A 161 -20.96 -2.83 -8.12
N THR A 162 -19.99 -3.02 -9.00
CA THR A 162 -19.46 -4.34 -9.35
C THR A 162 -18.46 -4.81 -8.28
N VAL A 163 -18.01 -6.08 -8.37
CA VAL A 163 -16.92 -6.57 -7.52
C VAL A 163 -15.64 -5.72 -7.69
N LYS A 164 -15.37 -5.24 -8.94
CA LYS A 164 -14.21 -4.38 -9.22
C LYS A 164 -14.36 -2.97 -8.67
N ASP A 165 -15.56 -2.44 -8.61
CA ASP A 165 -15.81 -1.15 -7.97
C ASP A 165 -15.57 -1.25 -6.44
N LYS A 166 -15.99 -2.34 -5.82
CA LYS A 166 -15.75 -2.60 -4.39
C LYS A 166 -14.26 -2.78 -4.08
N GLU A 167 -13.53 -3.50 -4.95
CA GLU A 167 -12.07 -3.65 -4.84
C GLU A 167 -11.37 -2.27 -4.94
N LEU A 168 -11.83 -1.39 -5.82
CA LEU A 168 -11.34 -0.03 -5.93
C LEU A 168 -11.65 0.78 -4.65
N ASP A 169 -12.88 0.68 -4.11
CA ASP A 169 -13.28 1.36 -2.88
C ASP A 169 -12.40 0.93 -1.69
N GLU A 170 -12.11 -0.36 -1.57
CA GLU A 170 -11.21 -0.89 -0.53
C GLU A 170 -9.80 -0.31 -0.65
N MET A 171 -9.27 -0.19 -1.86
CA MET A 171 -7.96 0.40 -2.08
C MET A 171 -7.95 1.91 -1.83
N LEU A 172 -9.03 2.62 -2.18
CA LEU A 172 -9.16 4.06 -1.95
C LEU A 172 -9.13 4.45 -0.46
N ARG A 173 -9.49 3.55 0.46
CA ARG A 173 -9.41 3.81 1.92
C ARG A 173 -8.04 4.34 2.34
N GLN A 174 -6.96 3.79 1.79
CA GLN A 174 -5.60 4.27 2.06
C GLN A 174 -5.45 5.74 1.71
N LEU A 175 -5.86 6.13 0.51
CA LEU A 175 -5.73 7.48 0.01
C LEU A 175 -6.69 8.45 0.72
N TYR A 176 -7.89 8.00 1.10
CA TYR A 176 -8.79 8.78 1.93
C TYR A 176 -8.16 9.07 3.31
N ILE A 177 -7.56 8.09 3.97
CA ILE A 177 -6.85 8.31 5.25
C ILE A 177 -5.70 9.30 5.07
N TYR A 178 -4.92 9.20 3.99
CA TYR A 178 -3.82 10.14 3.70
C TYR A 178 -4.31 11.53 3.31
N SER A 179 -5.55 11.66 2.84
CA SER A 179 -6.17 12.97 2.57
C SER A 179 -6.31 13.83 3.83
N ALA A 180 -6.37 13.23 5.03
CA ALA A 180 -6.34 13.96 6.28
C ALA A 180 -5.02 14.74 6.46
N ALA A 181 -3.88 14.13 6.09
CA ALA A 181 -2.58 14.81 6.12
C ALA A 181 -2.55 16.02 5.17
N ILE A 182 -3.07 15.88 3.96
CA ILE A 182 -3.16 16.98 2.99
C ILE A 182 -4.06 18.10 3.53
N LYS A 183 -5.22 17.75 4.10
CA LYS A 183 -6.13 18.71 4.70
C LYS A 183 -5.49 19.46 5.87
N GLN A 184 -4.75 18.78 6.73
CA GLN A 184 -4.07 19.40 7.86
C GLN A 184 -2.92 20.32 7.41
N LYS A 185 -2.14 19.90 6.41
CA LYS A 185 -0.98 20.65 5.93
C LYS A 185 -1.36 21.84 5.04
N TYR A 186 -2.37 21.68 4.16
CA TYR A 186 -2.70 22.66 3.12
C TYR A 186 -4.11 23.30 3.28
N GLY A 187 -4.86 22.94 4.30
CA GLY A 187 -6.18 23.51 4.60
C GLY A 187 -7.34 22.99 3.73
N LYS A 188 -7.05 22.15 2.72
CA LYS A 188 -8.07 21.58 1.80
C LYS A 188 -7.78 20.13 1.48
N PHE A 189 -8.83 19.37 1.18
CA PHE A 189 -8.69 18.00 0.69
C PHE A 189 -8.09 17.94 -0.72
N PRO A 190 -7.51 16.80 -1.13
CA PRO A 190 -7.16 16.58 -2.52
C PRO A 190 -8.40 16.67 -3.42
N LYS A 191 -8.22 17.14 -4.65
CA LYS A 191 -9.28 17.15 -5.68
C LYS A 191 -9.63 15.75 -6.15
N ALA A 192 -8.62 14.91 -6.27
CA ALA A 192 -8.77 13.51 -6.64
C ALA A 192 -7.69 12.63 -6.02
N LEU A 193 -8.01 11.35 -5.94
CA LEU A 193 -7.19 10.23 -5.47
C LEU A 193 -6.83 9.37 -6.68
N CYS A 194 -5.55 9.13 -6.90
CA CYS A 194 -5.09 8.50 -8.12
C CYS A 194 -4.35 7.18 -7.84
N PHE A 195 -4.53 6.21 -8.73
CA PHE A 195 -3.71 5.02 -8.77
C PHE A 195 -2.93 4.93 -10.07
N ASN A 196 -1.63 4.70 -9.94
CA ASN A 196 -0.76 4.32 -11.03
C ASN A 196 -0.54 2.81 -10.98
N CYS A 197 -1.27 2.06 -11.78
CA CYS A 197 -1.19 0.60 -11.84
C CYS A 197 -0.10 0.17 -12.81
N PHE A 198 1.15 0.14 -12.38
CA PHE A 198 2.31 -0.10 -13.26
C PHE A 198 2.38 -1.52 -13.85
N LYS A 199 1.62 -2.49 -13.33
CA LYS A 199 1.52 -3.83 -13.92
C LYS A 199 0.66 -3.86 -15.19
N THR A 200 -0.30 -2.95 -15.31
CA THR A 200 -1.25 -2.89 -16.44
C THR A 200 -1.14 -1.62 -17.28
N GLY A 201 -0.34 -0.65 -16.83
CA GLY A 201 -0.24 0.67 -17.45
C GLY A 201 -1.52 1.51 -17.28
N THR A 202 -2.39 1.17 -16.32
CA THR A 202 -3.66 1.88 -16.09
C THR A 202 -3.44 3.00 -15.08
N PHE A 203 -3.84 4.22 -15.44
CA PHE A 203 -3.94 5.34 -14.52
C PHE A 203 -5.41 5.57 -14.19
N ILE A 204 -5.73 5.66 -12.88
CA ILE A 204 -7.09 5.88 -12.37
C ILE A 204 -7.08 7.19 -11.62
N GLU A 205 -8.01 8.09 -11.92
CA GLU A 205 -8.24 9.35 -11.22
C GLU A 205 -9.68 9.34 -10.68
N GLU A 206 -9.85 9.16 -9.36
CA GLU A 206 -11.15 9.16 -8.69
C GLU A 206 -11.35 10.50 -7.98
N PRO A 207 -12.43 11.25 -8.27
CA PRO A 207 -12.75 12.47 -7.57
C PRO A 207 -12.87 12.23 -6.06
N PHE A 208 -12.35 13.15 -5.25
CA PHE A 208 -12.51 13.07 -3.80
C PHE A 208 -13.99 13.10 -3.43
N ASN A 209 -14.38 12.21 -2.54
CA ASN A 209 -15.75 12.11 -2.02
C ASN A 209 -15.71 12.17 -0.49
N GLU A 210 -16.38 13.16 0.09
CA GLU A 210 -16.35 13.41 1.53
C GLU A 210 -17.07 12.31 2.33
N GLU A 211 -18.13 11.72 1.78
CA GLU A 211 -18.85 10.61 2.42
C GLU A 211 -17.94 9.38 2.52
N ALA A 212 -17.29 8.99 1.41
CA ALA A 212 -16.33 7.88 1.39
C ALA A 212 -15.09 8.16 2.27
N TYR A 213 -14.66 9.42 2.38
CA TYR A 213 -13.63 9.82 3.34
C TYR A 213 -14.08 9.53 4.77
N ASN A 214 -15.29 9.98 5.16
CA ASN A 214 -15.81 9.74 6.50
C ASN A 214 -15.97 8.24 6.79
N GLU A 215 -16.43 7.46 5.83
CA GLU A 215 -16.49 6.00 5.95
C GLU A 215 -15.10 5.36 6.16
N ALA A 216 -14.06 5.84 5.45
CA ALA A 216 -12.69 5.35 5.61
C ALA A 216 -12.12 5.69 6.99
N ILE A 217 -12.44 6.87 7.53
CA ILE A 217 -12.04 7.29 8.88
C ILE A 217 -12.72 6.41 9.94
N GLU A 218 -14.03 6.22 9.85
CA GLU A 218 -14.77 5.37 10.79
C GLU A 218 -14.30 3.90 10.71
N TRP A 219 -14.02 3.40 9.50
CA TRP A 219 -13.41 2.09 9.32
C TRP A 219 -12.07 1.98 10.05
N ALA A 220 -11.20 2.98 9.92
CA ALA A 220 -9.90 2.98 10.58
C ALA A 220 -10.03 2.99 12.10
N LYS A 221 -10.89 3.86 12.65
CA LYS A 221 -11.15 3.96 14.10
C LYS A 221 -11.70 2.65 14.67
N LYS A 222 -12.70 2.06 14.00
CA LYS A 222 -13.30 0.79 14.41
C LYS A 222 -12.25 -0.33 14.46
N ASN A 223 -11.44 -0.47 13.41
CA ASN A 223 -10.39 -1.49 13.37
C ASN A 223 -9.31 -1.26 14.44
N ILE A 224 -8.95 -0.03 14.72
CA ILE A 224 -7.99 0.31 15.79
C ILE A 224 -8.51 -0.17 17.14
N GLU A 225 -9.78 0.08 17.47
CA GLU A 225 -10.36 -0.39 18.72
C GLU A 225 -10.45 -1.94 18.76
N GLU A 226 -10.81 -2.60 17.65
CA GLU A 226 -10.78 -4.06 17.54
C GLU A 226 -9.37 -4.62 17.79
N ILE A 227 -8.33 -3.96 17.30
CA ILE A 227 -6.92 -4.36 17.52
C ILE A 227 -6.51 -4.13 18.98
N LYS A 228 -6.93 -3.02 19.60
CA LYS A 228 -6.65 -2.73 21.02
C LYS A 228 -7.30 -3.72 21.97
N ASP A 229 -8.48 -4.20 21.61
CA ASP A 229 -9.25 -5.14 22.43
C ASP A 229 -8.86 -6.61 22.15
N ALA A 230 -7.96 -6.88 21.18
CA ALA A 230 -7.53 -8.23 20.87
C ALA A 230 -6.53 -8.77 21.88
N ASP A 231 -6.88 -9.82 22.61
CA ASP A 231 -5.99 -10.57 23.51
C ASP A 231 -5.42 -11.82 22.81
N ASP A 232 -6.10 -12.33 21.79
CA ASP A 232 -5.73 -13.49 20.99
C ASP A 232 -5.53 -13.13 19.51
N PHE A 233 -4.49 -13.69 18.91
CA PHE A 233 -4.12 -13.44 17.51
C PHE A 233 -4.07 -14.75 16.75
N TYR A 234 -5.12 -15.06 15.98
CA TYR A 234 -5.20 -16.28 15.19
C TYR A 234 -4.79 -16.01 13.73
N PRO A 235 -4.11 -16.96 13.07
CA PRO A 235 -3.69 -16.80 11.69
C PRO A 235 -4.86 -16.98 10.71
N ASN A 236 -4.84 -16.20 9.63
CA ASN A 236 -5.56 -16.52 8.43
C ASN A 236 -4.71 -17.47 7.59
N ARG A 237 -5.08 -18.78 7.54
CA ARG A 237 -4.26 -19.85 6.95
C ARG A 237 -4.49 -19.99 5.43
N GLU A 238 -4.41 -18.90 4.69
CA GLU A 238 -4.48 -18.94 3.23
C GLU A 238 -3.10 -19.26 2.65
N PHE A 239 -2.99 -20.36 1.87
CA PHE A 239 -1.69 -20.88 1.40
C PHE A 239 -0.87 -19.85 0.62
N PHE A 240 -1.48 -19.17 -0.34
CA PHE A 240 -0.77 -18.20 -1.19
C PHE A 240 -0.22 -17.05 -0.36
N SER A 241 -1.01 -16.50 0.55
CA SER A 241 -0.60 -15.43 1.44
C SER A 241 0.51 -15.87 2.39
N CYS A 242 0.39 -17.05 3.00
CA CYS A 242 1.42 -17.57 3.90
C CYS A 242 2.75 -17.85 3.20
N TYR A 243 2.70 -18.41 1.99
CA TYR A 243 3.89 -18.86 1.28
C TYR A 243 4.57 -17.76 0.47
N TYR A 244 3.80 -16.90 -0.21
CA TYR A 244 4.35 -15.92 -1.16
C TYR A 244 4.28 -14.46 -0.70
N ILE A 245 3.51 -14.15 0.34
CA ILE A 245 3.27 -12.76 0.77
C ILE A 245 3.77 -12.50 2.18
N CYS A 246 3.66 -13.49 3.09
CA CYS A 246 4.00 -13.30 4.49
C CYS A 246 5.51 -13.30 4.71
N GLY A 247 6.08 -12.12 4.99
CA GLY A 247 7.51 -11.96 5.29
C GLY A 247 7.95 -12.48 6.66
N VAL A 248 7.03 -12.93 7.52
CA VAL A 248 7.30 -13.52 8.84
C VAL A 248 6.83 -14.96 8.95
N SER A 249 6.66 -15.66 7.81
CA SER A 249 6.20 -17.06 7.80
C SER A 249 7.16 -18.00 8.50
N ASP A 250 8.47 -17.73 8.47
CA ASP A 250 9.50 -18.54 9.14
C ASP A 250 9.38 -18.53 10.67
N GLU A 251 8.75 -17.48 11.23
CA GLU A 251 8.48 -17.31 12.65
C GLU A 251 7.08 -17.76 13.06
N CYS A 252 6.28 -18.22 12.10
CA CYS A 252 4.89 -18.60 12.31
C CYS A 252 4.78 -20.07 12.71
N CYS A 253 4.53 -20.37 14.01
CA CYS A 253 4.33 -21.73 14.49
C CYS A 253 3.18 -22.46 13.77
N TYR A 254 2.13 -21.74 13.39
CA TYR A 254 1.01 -22.34 12.64
C TYR A 254 1.34 -22.71 11.19
N TRP A 255 2.43 -22.16 10.63
CA TRP A 255 2.90 -22.48 9.29
C TRP A 255 3.85 -23.66 9.30
N GLN A 256 4.68 -23.80 10.34
CA GLN A 256 5.67 -24.88 10.50
C GLN A 256 5.05 -26.24 10.80
N GLU A 257 3.79 -26.28 11.24
CA GLU A 257 3.04 -27.52 11.54
C GLU A 257 2.42 -28.18 10.30
N ARG A 258 2.79 -27.80 9.06
CA ARG A 258 2.23 -28.33 7.80
C ARG A 258 3.16 -29.31 7.10
#